data_7dc5389d9c8e9b3082c089e5daec92e1
#
_entry.id   7dc5389d9c8e9b3082c089e5daec92e1
#
_cell.length_a   1.000
_cell.length_b   1.000
_cell.length_c   1.000
_cell.angle_alpha   90.00
_cell.angle_beta   90.00
_cell.angle_gamma   90.00
#
_symmetry.space_group_name_H-M   'P 1'
#
loop_
_entity.id
_entity.type
_entity.pdbx_description
1 polymer ?
#
loop_
_entity_poly.entity_id
_entity_poly.type
_entity_poly.pdbx_seq_one_letter_code
_entity_poly.pdbx_strand_id
1 'polypeptide(L)'
;MPDKIYEAMHGNWLILRKNGFMSAEKLVRLSDRHPMSDEKRASFIGKSYIQATSSTKMLAEVFNSIFNKDTKIIYAKTQEVADFRKQYGFAKATIYNDHYLAKDAYLNIVVGNVWYTKFTSSPIWFIEKEYRTGKAEYNLNRMYDFDVIRNDRVAWIAERKKKDIAGSIAVVNKVMAKNTPITTTKKLDGHGQITEATLYKGSKTKPEYFPIKTSDDRFKDMAKYGGKTGIANTYAFLVEFTDKKKGRMRCLYTIPLYMADNIKDKKDIEKYCTEKLGLTNPDVRINKIAPGSELEIDGYSYLLGGRSVNQFHVTNNIPMIFSQEWQSYISKIEKYINFKVVDKAVSAEKNLELYDEILSKHSTGVFLKKKLPMYERLLAARKKFIKLSVEEQLQVICQMLTLTRMGTNMANLSLIGEGSSVGIMNMSCNLSKNNSVILVERSITGLYKKKIDMLTV
;
A
#
# COMPACT_ATOMS: atom_id res chain seq x y z
N MET A 1 -31.45 -8.23 -9.04
CA MET A 1 -30.72 -9.51 -8.93
C MET A 1 -31.53 -10.56 -9.69
N PRO A 2 -30.91 -11.39 -10.56
CA PRO A 2 -31.58 -12.48 -11.24
C PRO A 2 -32.22 -13.47 -10.26
N ASP A 3 -33.40 -14.01 -10.58
CA ASP A 3 -34.17 -14.86 -9.65
C ASP A 3 -33.41 -16.08 -9.16
N LYS A 4 -32.70 -16.79 -10.03
CA LYS A 4 -31.90 -17.97 -9.65
C LYS A 4 -30.82 -17.64 -8.62
N ILE A 5 -30.18 -16.47 -8.71
CA ILE A 5 -29.16 -16.04 -7.76
C ILE A 5 -29.81 -15.67 -6.43
N TYR A 6 -30.96 -14.99 -6.49
CA TYR A 6 -31.71 -14.66 -5.28
C TYR A 6 -32.14 -15.90 -4.52
N GLU A 7 -32.72 -16.90 -5.18
CA GLU A 7 -33.17 -18.16 -4.57
C GLU A 7 -32.02 -18.91 -3.88
N ALA A 8 -30.89 -19.02 -4.55
CA ALA A 8 -29.71 -19.64 -3.96
C ALA A 8 -29.20 -18.87 -2.72
N MET A 9 -29.18 -17.54 -2.79
CA MET A 9 -28.77 -16.71 -1.64
C MET A 9 -29.80 -16.77 -0.50
N HIS A 10 -31.10 -16.76 -0.82
CA HIS A 10 -32.17 -16.83 0.18
C HIS A 10 -32.12 -18.16 0.95
N GLY A 11 -31.86 -19.28 0.26
CA GLY A 11 -31.61 -20.56 0.91
C GLY A 11 -30.46 -20.50 1.92
N ASN A 12 -29.35 -19.90 1.53
CA ASN A 12 -28.20 -19.72 2.43
C ASN A 12 -28.55 -18.80 3.63
N TRP A 13 -29.32 -17.74 3.44
CA TRP A 13 -29.73 -16.85 4.55
C TRP A 13 -30.63 -17.56 5.55
N LEU A 14 -31.52 -18.46 5.10
CA LEU A 14 -32.34 -19.28 5.98
C LEU A 14 -31.47 -20.21 6.83
N ILE A 15 -30.44 -20.84 6.25
CA ILE A 15 -29.49 -21.67 6.96
C ILE A 15 -28.72 -20.85 8.01
N LEU A 16 -28.20 -19.67 7.64
CA LEU A 16 -27.51 -18.76 8.56
C LEU A 16 -28.44 -18.32 9.71
N ARG A 17 -29.73 -18.08 9.43
CA ARG A 17 -30.71 -17.75 10.45
C ARG A 17 -30.95 -18.92 11.41
N LYS A 18 -31.14 -20.12 10.87
CA LYS A 18 -31.35 -21.33 11.66
C LYS A 18 -30.18 -21.62 12.60
N ASN A 19 -28.95 -21.36 12.15
CA ASN A 19 -27.72 -21.56 12.90
C ASN A 19 -27.34 -20.40 13.83
N GLY A 20 -28.20 -19.38 13.99
CA GLY A 20 -27.95 -18.25 14.88
C GLY A 20 -26.96 -17.18 14.38
N PHE A 21 -26.45 -17.31 13.15
CA PHE A 21 -25.50 -16.35 12.57
C PHE A 21 -26.17 -15.13 11.93
N MET A 22 -27.50 -15.10 11.87
CA MET A 22 -28.26 -14.00 11.30
C MET A 22 -29.48 -13.66 12.18
N SER A 23 -29.72 -12.36 12.43
CA SER A 23 -30.90 -11.88 13.12
C SER A 23 -32.15 -12.00 12.25
N ALA A 24 -33.34 -12.11 12.87
CA ALA A 24 -34.62 -12.14 12.16
C ALA A 24 -34.83 -10.88 11.30
N GLU A 25 -34.52 -9.71 11.86
CA GLU A 25 -34.63 -8.43 11.15
C GLU A 25 -33.73 -8.38 9.92
N LYS A 26 -32.51 -8.90 10.01
CA LYS A 26 -31.59 -8.94 8.87
C LYS A 26 -32.13 -9.85 7.77
N LEU A 27 -32.69 -10.99 8.12
CA LEU A 27 -33.32 -11.89 7.15
C LEU A 27 -34.49 -11.20 6.44
N VAL A 28 -35.40 -10.58 7.21
CA VAL A 28 -36.55 -9.84 6.62
C VAL A 28 -36.08 -8.77 5.64
N ARG A 29 -35.07 -7.97 6.00
CA ARG A 29 -34.52 -6.92 5.13
C ARG A 29 -33.89 -7.48 3.85
N LEU A 30 -33.19 -8.60 3.92
CA LEU A 30 -32.58 -9.24 2.77
C LEU A 30 -33.60 -9.96 1.88
N SER A 31 -34.69 -10.43 2.46
CA SER A 31 -35.77 -11.11 1.74
C SER A 31 -36.76 -10.15 1.07
N ASP A 32 -36.71 -8.86 1.43
CA ASP A 32 -37.59 -7.86 0.81
C ASP A 32 -37.17 -7.59 -0.64
N ARG A 33 -38.04 -7.93 -1.58
CA ARG A 33 -37.81 -7.77 -3.02
C ARG A 33 -38.41 -6.47 -3.58
N HIS A 34 -39.13 -5.73 -2.77
CA HIS A 34 -39.76 -4.49 -3.22
C HIS A 34 -38.71 -3.39 -3.42
N PRO A 35 -38.80 -2.57 -4.45
CA PRO A 35 -38.00 -1.39 -4.60
C PRO A 35 -38.11 -0.50 -3.36
N MET A 36 -37.00 0.00 -2.88
CA MET A 36 -37.00 0.91 -1.74
C MET A 36 -37.77 2.19 -2.11
N SER A 37 -38.76 2.59 -1.30
CA SER A 37 -39.48 3.85 -1.52
C SER A 37 -38.50 5.03 -1.48
N ASP A 38 -38.81 6.13 -2.17
CA ASP A 38 -37.92 7.30 -2.25
C ASP A 38 -37.66 7.90 -0.86
N GLU A 39 -38.63 7.85 0.05
CA GLU A 39 -38.49 8.27 1.45
C GLU A 39 -37.49 7.38 2.20
N LYS A 40 -37.62 6.06 2.07
CA LYS A 40 -36.64 5.11 2.67
C LYS A 40 -35.25 5.29 2.07
N ARG A 41 -35.18 5.57 0.76
CA ARG A 41 -33.92 5.85 0.06
C ARG A 41 -33.25 7.12 0.57
N ALA A 42 -34.00 8.23 0.69
CA ALA A 42 -33.51 9.48 1.24
C ALA A 42 -33.01 9.33 2.68
N SER A 43 -33.79 8.64 3.54
CA SER A 43 -33.40 8.32 4.91
C SER A 43 -32.15 7.42 4.98
N PHE A 44 -32.06 6.41 4.12
CA PHE A 44 -30.89 5.52 4.05
C PHE A 44 -29.63 6.28 3.62
N ILE A 45 -29.72 7.10 2.60
CA ILE A 45 -28.62 7.95 2.13
C ILE A 45 -28.18 8.89 3.24
N GLY A 46 -29.12 9.57 3.90
CA GLY A 46 -28.81 10.45 5.03
C GLY A 46 -28.11 9.72 6.18
N LYS A 47 -28.65 8.59 6.62
CA LYS A 47 -28.06 7.78 7.70
C LYS A 47 -26.68 7.21 7.34
N SER A 48 -26.49 6.82 6.09
CA SER A 48 -25.21 6.28 5.61
C SER A 48 -24.07 7.29 5.74
N TYR A 49 -24.40 8.59 5.77
CA TYR A 49 -23.45 9.68 5.98
C TYR A 49 -22.88 9.74 7.39
N ILE A 50 -23.62 9.31 8.39
CA ILE A 50 -23.25 9.42 9.81
C ILE A 50 -22.41 8.22 10.28
N GLN A 51 -22.46 7.11 9.58
CA GLN A 51 -21.69 5.91 9.94
C GLN A 51 -20.23 6.03 9.51
N ALA A 52 -19.49 6.94 10.14
CA ALA A 52 -18.03 6.87 10.13
C ALA A 52 -17.57 5.68 11.00
N THR A 53 -16.49 5.02 10.58
CA THR A 53 -15.85 3.99 11.41
C THR A 53 -15.38 4.60 12.74
N SER A 54 -15.30 3.81 13.80
CA SER A 54 -14.82 4.29 15.11
C SER A 54 -13.42 4.92 15.02
N SER A 55 -12.54 4.36 14.19
CA SER A 55 -11.21 4.94 13.94
C SER A 55 -11.26 6.33 13.30
N THR A 56 -12.17 6.53 12.35
CA THR A 56 -12.35 7.84 11.70
C THR A 56 -12.91 8.87 12.66
N LYS A 57 -13.82 8.48 13.56
CA LYS A 57 -14.36 9.36 14.61
C LYS A 57 -13.28 9.77 15.59
N MET A 58 -12.49 8.80 16.08
CA MET A 58 -11.36 9.07 16.98
C MET A 58 -10.35 10.03 16.34
N LEU A 59 -10.01 9.81 15.07
CA LEU A 59 -9.09 10.69 14.34
C LEU A 59 -9.65 12.12 14.22
N ALA A 60 -10.94 12.26 13.97
CA ALA A 60 -11.57 13.57 13.92
C ALA A 60 -11.59 14.27 15.28
N GLU A 61 -11.79 13.53 16.37
CA GLU A 61 -11.71 14.09 17.74
C GLU A 61 -10.29 14.60 18.02
N VAL A 62 -9.26 13.83 17.65
CA VAL A 62 -7.86 14.25 17.74
C VAL A 62 -7.62 15.52 16.91
N PHE A 63 -8.06 15.58 15.68
CA PHE A 63 -7.90 16.77 14.84
C PHE A 63 -8.65 17.99 15.41
N ASN A 64 -9.87 17.80 15.91
CA ASN A 64 -10.62 18.88 16.57
C ASN A 64 -9.93 19.40 17.86
N SER A 65 -9.13 18.57 18.52
CA SER A 65 -8.35 19.00 19.69
C SER A 65 -7.07 19.76 19.32
N ILE A 66 -6.50 19.48 18.15
CA ILE A 66 -5.22 20.06 17.68
C ILE A 66 -5.46 21.37 16.92
N PHE A 67 -6.45 21.37 16.02
CA PHE A 67 -6.74 22.51 15.18
C PHE A 67 -7.66 23.53 15.86
N ASN A 68 -7.54 24.79 15.46
CA ASN A 68 -8.40 25.86 15.97
C ASN A 68 -9.85 25.70 15.46
N LYS A 69 -10.79 26.45 16.07
CA LYS A 69 -12.22 26.39 15.75
C LYS A 69 -12.56 26.83 14.31
N ASP A 70 -11.64 27.56 13.66
CA ASP A 70 -11.84 28.01 12.27
C ASP A 70 -11.52 26.91 11.26
N THR A 71 -10.80 25.87 11.69
CA THR A 71 -10.46 24.70 10.87
C THR A 71 -11.60 23.69 10.91
N LYS A 72 -12.21 23.40 9.77
CA LYS A 72 -13.31 22.44 9.66
C LYS A 72 -12.81 21.08 9.22
N ILE A 73 -13.16 20.05 9.97
CA ILE A 73 -12.86 18.66 9.63
C ILE A 73 -13.99 18.13 8.76
N ILE A 74 -13.64 17.74 7.53
CA ILE A 74 -14.60 17.23 6.53
C ILE A 74 -14.35 15.76 6.30
N TYR A 75 -15.41 14.97 6.30
CA TYR A 75 -15.37 13.55 5.96
C TYR A 75 -15.73 13.35 4.50
N ALA A 76 -14.92 12.57 3.79
CA ALA A 76 -15.27 12.04 2.48
C ALA A 76 -15.31 10.51 2.56
N LYS A 77 -16.36 9.90 2.02
CA LYS A 77 -16.45 8.44 1.96
C LYS A 77 -15.69 7.91 0.76
N THR A 78 -15.00 6.81 0.96
CA THR A 78 -14.26 6.11 -0.11
C THR A 78 -15.15 5.78 -1.31
N GLN A 79 -16.42 5.42 -1.06
CA GLN A 79 -17.38 5.12 -2.12
C GLN A 79 -17.68 6.35 -2.99
N GLU A 80 -17.82 7.51 -2.41
CA GLU A 80 -18.08 8.76 -3.13
C GLU A 80 -16.93 9.15 -4.05
N VAL A 81 -15.70 8.95 -3.58
CA VAL A 81 -14.49 9.14 -4.40
C VAL A 81 -14.43 8.11 -5.54
N ALA A 82 -14.81 6.86 -5.27
CA ALA A 82 -14.88 5.82 -6.29
C ALA A 82 -15.93 6.12 -7.35
N ASP A 83 -17.11 6.62 -6.95
CA ASP A 83 -18.19 7.02 -7.86
C ASP A 83 -17.78 8.23 -8.71
N PHE A 84 -17.12 9.22 -8.11
CA PHE A 84 -16.54 10.35 -8.85
C PHE A 84 -15.51 9.89 -9.89
N ARG A 85 -14.59 8.98 -9.50
CA ARG A 85 -13.63 8.38 -10.44
C ARG A 85 -14.32 7.71 -11.61
N LYS A 86 -15.36 6.91 -11.32
CA LYS A 86 -16.14 6.19 -12.34
C LYS A 86 -16.85 7.15 -13.28
N GLN A 87 -17.48 8.20 -12.74
CA GLN A 87 -18.21 9.20 -13.54
C GLN A 87 -17.30 9.93 -14.52
N TYR A 88 -16.08 10.27 -14.12
CA TYR A 88 -15.13 11.03 -14.92
C TYR A 88 -14.03 10.19 -15.57
N GLY A 89 -14.10 8.86 -15.46
CA GLY A 89 -13.17 7.95 -16.14
C GLY A 89 -11.73 7.97 -15.59
N PHE A 90 -11.52 8.37 -14.34
CA PHE A 90 -10.19 8.36 -13.74
C PHE A 90 -9.75 6.96 -13.37
N ALA A 91 -8.72 6.46 -14.05
CA ALA A 91 -8.16 5.16 -13.77
C ALA A 91 -7.46 5.11 -12.40
N LYS A 92 -7.56 3.95 -11.75
CA LYS A 92 -6.80 3.63 -10.53
C LYS A 92 -6.06 2.32 -10.78
N ALA A 93 -4.74 2.39 -10.87
CA ALA A 93 -3.87 1.25 -10.97
C ALA A 93 -2.94 1.22 -9.74
N THR A 94 -2.93 0.09 -9.03
CA THR A 94 -2.28 -0.05 -7.72
C THR A 94 -1.06 -0.98 -7.77
N ILE A 95 -0.92 -1.74 -8.84
CA ILE A 95 0.04 -2.85 -8.93
C ILE A 95 1.50 -2.39 -9.05
N TYR A 96 1.78 -1.22 -9.63
CA TYR A 96 3.14 -0.82 -9.98
C TYR A 96 3.74 0.30 -9.12
N ASN A 97 2.92 1.15 -8.46
CA ASN A 97 3.39 2.16 -7.51
C ASN A 97 2.26 2.64 -6.58
N ASP A 98 2.60 3.49 -5.61
CA ASP A 98 1.66 4.05 -4.63
C ASP A 98 1.21 5.48 -4.96
N HIS A 99 1.52 6.00 -6.16
CA HIS A 99 1.15 7.37 -6.57
C HIS A 99 -0.37 7.59 -6.62
N TYR A 100 -1.14 6.51 -6.78
CA TYR A 100 -2.60 6.58 -6.70
C TYR A 100 -3.09 7.08 -5.34
N LEU A 101 -2.34 6.90 -4.26
CA LEU A 101 -2.70 7.42 -2.93
C LEU A 101 -2.74 8.95 -2.91
N ALA A 102 -1.77 9.61 -3.56
CA ALA A 102 -1.77 11.07 -3.67
C ALA A 102 -2.94 11.57 -4.54
N LYS A 103 -3.26 10.85 -5.61
CA LYS A 103 -4.42 11.15 -6.45
C LYS A 103 -5.73 10.96 -5.68
N ASP A 104 -5.85 9.88 -4.90
CA ASP A 104 -7.00 9.65 -4.02
C ASP A 104 -7.12 10.73 -2.95
N ALA A 105 -6.01 11.15 -2.34
CA ALA A 105 -6.01 12.24 -1.36
C ALA A 105 -6.53 13.54 -1.97
N TYR A 106 -6.10 13.89 -3.18
CA TYR A 106 -6.62 15.05 -3.90
C TYR A 106 -8.13 14.93 -4.19
N LEU A 107 -8.57 13.77 -4.69
CA LEU A 107 -10.00 13.55 -4.95
C LEU A 107 -10.83 13.56 -3.66
N ASN A 108 -10.30 13.08 -2.53
CA ASN A 108 -10.98 13.23 -1.23
C ASN A 108 -11.21 14.71 -0.88
N ILE A 109 -10.24 15.58 -1.17
CA ILE A 109 -10.40 17.03 -0.93
C ILE A 109 -11.50 17.60 -1.84
N VAL A 110 -11.48 17.26 -3.13
CA VAL A 110 -12.48 17.73 -4.10
C VAL A 110 -13.89 17.26 -3.70
N VAL A 111 -14.05 15.96 -3.55
CA VAL A 111 -15.33 15.33 -3.20
C VAL A 111 -15.82 15.82 -1.84
N GLY A 112 -14.97 15.80 -0.82
CA GLY A 112 -15.33 16.26 0.52
C GLY A 112 -15.78 17.73 0.53
N ASN A 113 -15.10 18.61 -0.21
CA ASN A 113 -15.49 20.00 -0.32
C ASN A 113 -16.87 20.19 -0.98
N VAL A 114 -17.16 19.44 -2.04
CA VAL A 114 -18.45 19.48 -2.72
C VAL A 114 -19.57 19.03 -1.80
N TRP A 115 -19.38 17.89 -1.13
CA TRP A 115 -20.36 17.34 -0.20
C TRP A 115 -20.59 18.24 1.00
N TYR A 116 -19.52 18.73 1.60
CA TYR A 116 -19.64 19.66 2.72
C TYR A 116 -20.37 20.93 2.33
N THR A 117 -20.10 21.51 1.18
CA THR A 117 -20.74 22.75 0.72
C THR A 117 -22.22 22.51 0.39
N LYS A 118 -22.55 21.38 -0.22
CA LYS A 118 -23.95 21.04 -0.55
C LYS A 118 -24.79 20.74 0.69
N PHE A 119 -24.30 19.86 1.57
CA PHE A 119 -25.11 19.35 2.68
C PHE A 119 -24.84 20.04 4.02
N THR A 120 -23.76 20.80 4.12
CA THR A 120 -23.35 21.52 5.34
C THR A 120 -23.26 20.64 6.59
N SER A 121 -23.90 21.11 7.71
CA SER A 121 -23.80 20.43 9.00
C SER A 121 -24.78 19.26 9.17
N SER A 122 -25.82 19.17 8.36
CA SER A 122 -26.85 18.13 8.47
C SER A 122 -27.28 17.58 7.11
N PRO A 123 -26.55 16.61 6.57
CA PRO A 123 -26.91 15.96 5.29
C PRO A 123 -28.29 15.32 5.33
N ILE A 124 -28.68 14.73 6.46
CA ILE A 124 -29.99 14.09 6.63
C ILE A 124 -31.11 15.09 6.43
N TRP A 125 -31.06 16.20 7.19
CA TRP A 125 -32.09 17.22 7.13
C TRP A 125 -32.23 17.82 5.72
N PHE A 126 -31.10 18.01 5.04
CA PHE A 126 -31.08 18.56 3.69
C PHE A 126 -31.74 17.59 2.70
N ILE A 127 -31.40 16.31 2.74
CA ILE A 127 -31.96 15.28 1.88
C ILE A 127 -33.45 15.11 2.13
N GLU A 128 -33.88 15.05 3.39
CA GLU A 128 -35.29 14.96 3.78
C GLU A 128 -36.09 16.18 3.33
N LYS A 129 -35.50 17.38 3.45
CA LYS A 129 -36.14 18.62 2.99
C LYS A 129 -36.29 18.64 1.48
N GLU A 130 -35.28 18.26 0.73
CA GLU A 130 -35.36 18.17 -0.75
C GLU A 130 -36.39 17.14 -1.18
N TYR A 131 -36.44 15.99 -0.52
CA TYR A 131 -37.47 14.98 -0.77
C TYR A 131 -38.89 15.53 -0.58
N ARG A 132 -39.17 16.18 0.54
CA ARG A 132 -40.47 16.77 0.85
C ARG A 132 -40.88 17.90 -0.10
N THR A 133 -39.89 18.64 -0.61
CA THR A 133 -40.15 19.73 -1.57
C THR A 133 -40.24 19.26 -3.03
N GLY A 134 -40.07 17.95 -3.28
CA GLY A 134 -40.08 17.38 -4.63
C GLY A 134 -38.92 17.73 -5.50
N LYS A 135 -37.87 18.34 -4.94
CA LYS A 135 -36.64 18.65 -5.67
C LYS A 135 -35.76 17.40 -5.81
N ALA A 136 -35.49 17.00 -7.04
CA ALA A 136 -34.69 15.81 -7.35
C ALA A 136 -33.18 15.98 -7.15
N GLU A 137 -32.72 17.07 -6.57
CA GLU A 137 -31.29 17.39 -6.39
C GLU A 137 -30.62 16.55 -5.32
N TYR A 138 -31.37 15.79 -4.52
CA TYR A 138 -30.82 14.80 -3.61
C TYR A 138 -30.26 13.56 -4.32
N ASN A 139 -30.43 13.46 -5.62
CA ASN A 139 -29.88 12.35 -6.41
C ASN A 139 -28.37 12.42 -6.46
N LEU A 140 -27.72 11.59 -5.65
CA LEU A 140 -26.27 11.58 -5.48
C LEU A 140 -25.53 11.15 -6.74
N ASN A 141 -26.19 10.41 -7.65
CA ASN A 141 -25.60 10.02 -8.94
C ASN A 141 -25.44 11.21 -9.90
N ARG A 142 -26.17 12.30 -9.64
CA ARG A 142 -26.14 13.51 -10.47
C ARG A 142 -25.57 14.72 -9.73
N MET A 143 -24.89 14.48 -8.62
CA MET A 143 -24.41 15.55 -7.74
C MET A 143 -23.48 16.55 -8.45
N TYR A 144 -22.68 16.06 -9.39
CA TYR A 144 -21.70 16.85 -10.14
C TYR A 144 -22.25 17.42 -11.45
N ASP A 145 -23.52 17.20 -11.75
CA ASP A 145 -24.21 17.77 -12.93
C ASP A 145 -24.64 19.23 -12.69
N PHE A 146 -24.62 19.68 -11.44
CA PHE A 146 -25.07 21.00 -11.01
C PHE A 146 -23.95 21.78 -10.33
N ASP A 147 -24.04 23.12 -10.41
CA ASP A 147 -23.14 23.97 -9.65
C ASP A 147 -23.41 23.86 -8.15
N VAL A 148 -22.34 23.75 -7.38
CA VAL A 148 -22.41 23.74 -5.91
C VAL A 148 -21.69 24.98 -5.38
N ILE A 149 -22.48 26.01 -5.12
CA ILE A 149 -22.03 27.31 -4.66
C ILE A 149 -22.83 27.68 -3.40
N ARG A 150 -22.17 28.16 -2.36
CA ARG A 150 -22.81 28.60 -1.13
C ARG A 150 -22.00 29.68 -0.43
N ASN A 151 -22.66 30.79 -0.06
CA ASN A 151 -22.03 31.89 0.63
C ASN A 151 -20.70 32.29 -0.03
N ASP A 152 -20.74 32.56 -1.34
CA ASP A 152 -19.61 32.92 -2.20
C ASP A 152 -18.51 31.86 -2.30
N ARG A 153 -18.68 30.71 -1.67
CA ARG A 153 -17.79 29.58 -1.79
C ARG A 153 -18.17 28.69 -2.96
N VAL A 154 -17.34 28.65 -3.97
CA VAL A 154 -17.46 27.78 -5.11
C VAL A 154 -16.80 26.44 -4.78
N ALA A 155 -17.60 25.38 -4.62
CA ALA A 155 -17.09 24.02 -4.41
C ALA A 155 -17.04 23.23 -5.72
N TRP A 156 -18.00 23.45 -6.63
CA TRP A 156 -18.09 22.78 -7.91
C TRP A 156 -18.78 23.64 -8.95
N ILE A 157 -18.30 23.60 -10.19
CA ILE A 157 -18.93 24.21 -11.36
C ILE A 157 -19.13 23.10 -12.39
N ALA A 158 -20.38 22.80 -12.69
CA ALA A 158 -20.77 21.73 -13.60
C ALA A 158 -20.53 22.06 -15.08
N GLU A 159 -20.48 23.34 -15.43
CA GLU A 159 -20.41 23.77 -16.81
C GLU A 159 -19.03 23.49 -17.42
N ARG A 160 -19.01 22.59 -18.40
CA ARG A 160 -17.77 22.14 -19.07
C ARG A 160 -17.07 23.22 -19.91
N LYS A 161 -17.73 24.33 -20.22
CA LYS A 161 -17.23 25.39 -21.11
C LYS A 161 -16.32 26.39 -20.40
N LYS A 162 -16.39 26.50 -19.08
CA LYS A 162 -15.55 27.44 -18.31
C LYS A 162 -14.23 26.76 -17.97
N LYS A 163 -13.18 27.07 -18.73
CA LYS A 163 -11.83 26.57 -18.49
C LYS A 163 -11.23 27.24 -17.26
N ASP A 164 -10.48 26.46 -16.49
CA ASP A 164 -9.63 26.93 -15.37
C ASP A 164 -10.34 27.64 -14.20
N ILE A 165 -11.65 27.44 -14.02
CA ILE A 165 -12.35 27.92 -12.82
C ILE A 165 -12.13 26.92 -11.68
N ALA A 166 -11.74 27.42 -10.53
CA ALA A 166 -11.61 26.60 -9.31
C ALA A 166 -12.88 25.78 -9.05
N GLY A 167 -12.72 24.49 -8.73
CA GLY A 167 -13.85 23.58 -8.52
C GLY A 167 -14.43 22.96 -9.80
N SER A 168 -13.84 23.18 -10.98
CA SER A 168 -14.32 22.56 -12.23
C SER A 168 -13.63 21.25 -12.56
N ILE A 169 -14.27 20.42 -13.41
CA ILE A 169 -13.65 19.17 -13.91
C ILE A 169 -12.38 19.44 -14.72
N ALA A 170 -12.26 20.61 -15.35
CA ALA A 170 -11.04 21.00 -16.08
C ALA A 170 -9.84 21.07 -15.15
N VAL A 171 -9.99 21.69 -13.97
CA VAL A 171 -8.94 21.74 -12.94
C VAL A 171 -8.60 20.36 -12.42
N VAL A 172 -9.61 19.54 -12.15
CA VAL A 172 -9.41 18.17 -11.69
C VAL A 172 -8.64 17.36 -12.72
N ASN A 173 -9.03 17.44 -14.00
CA ASN A 173 -8.32 16.76 -15.10
C ASN A 173 -6.84 17.19 -15.17
N LYS A 174 -6.55 18.48 -15.03
CA LYS A 174 -5.18 19.01 -15.04
C LYS A 174 -4.32 18.45 -13.90
N VAL A 175 -4.91 18.30 -12.70
CA VAL A 175 -4.21 17.72 -11.55
C VAL A 175 -4.06 16.21 -11.71
N MET A 176 -5.12 15.52 -12.10
CA MET A 176 -5.10 14.05 -12.29
C MET A 176 -4.18 13.61 -13.44
N ALA A 177 -3.91 14.49 -14.40
CA ALA A 177 -2.97 14.26 -15.50
C ALA A 177 -1.51 14.17 -15.03
N LYS A 178 -1.18 14.69 -13.86
CA LYS A 178 0.18 14.61 -13.31
C LYS A 178 0.53 13.19 -12.97
N ASN A 179 1.56 12.64 -13.60
CA ASN A 179 2.01 11.26 -13.37
C ASN A 179 3.01 11.15 -12.23
N THR A 180 3.61 12.27 -11.81
CA THR A 180 4.61 12.35 -10.74
C THR A 180 4.11 13.25 -9.61
N PRO A 181 3.18 12.80 -8.75
CA PRO A 181 2.76 13.58 -7.59
C PRO A 181 3.93 13.77 -6.61
N ILE A 182 3.90 14.85 -5.85
CA ILE A 182 4.84 15.05 -4.75
C ILE A 182 4.47 14.09 -3.63
N THR A 183 5.36 13.14 -3.38
CA THR A 183 5.19 12.12 -2.32
C THR A 183 6.45 12.06 -1.46
N THR A 184 6.30 11.62 -0.22
CA THR A 184 7.41 11.34 0.68
C THR A 184 7.30 9.92 1.23
N THR A 185 8.44 9.26 1.41
CA THR A 185 8.53 7.93 2.00
C THR A 185 9.10 7.97 3.41
N LYS A 186 8.91 9.08 4.15
CA LYS A 186 9.39 9.13 5.54
C LYS A 186 8.68 8.07 6.37
N LYS A 187 9.47 7.21 7.00
CA LYS A 187 8.99 6.27 8.01
C LYS A 187 8.96 6.95 9.36
N LEU A 188 7.85 6.77 10.05
CA LEU A 188 7.73 7.19 11.44
C LEU A 188 8.45 6.16 12.32
N ASP A 189 9.10 6.64 13.38
CA ASP A 189 9.71 5.76 14.37
C ASP A 189 8.62 4.93 15.06
N GLY A 190 8.80 3.64 15.07
CA GLY A 190 7.89 2.70 15.72
C GLY A 190 8.67 1.50 16.27
N HIS A 191 8.07 0.82 17.24
CA HIS A 191 8.57 -0.42 17.80
C HIS A 191 7.98 -1.65 17.07
N GLY A 192 7.80 -1.55 15.74
CA GLY A 192 7.31 -2.67 14.93
C GLY A 192 8.39 -3.70 14.64
N GLN A 193 7.98 -4.92 14.33
CA GLN A 193 8.92 -5.94 13.87
C GLN A 193 9.31 -5.70 12.41
N ILE A 194 10.59 -5.94 12.07
CA ILE A 194 11.11 -5.86 10.71
C ILE A 194 10.64 -7.04 9.86
N THR A 195 10.57 -8.22 10.46
CA THR A 195 10.20 -9.48 9.79
C THR A 195 9.16 -10.22 10.59
N GLU A 196 8.19 -10.80 9.89
CA GLU A 196 7.22 -11.72 10.49
C GLU A 196 7.88 -13.09 10.69
N ALA A 197 7.80 -13.62 11.91
CA ALA A 197 8.22 -14.96 12.19
C ALA A 197 7.09 -15.94 11.85
N THR A 198 7.37 -16.91 10.98
CA THR A 198 6.40 -17.97 10.66
C THR A 198 6.26 -18.92 11.86
N LEU A 199 5.02 -19.14 12.30
CA LEU A 199 4.69 -20.12 13.32
C LEU A 199 4.52 -21.49 12.69
N TYR A 200 5.18 -22.50 13.23
CA TYR A 200 5.06 -23.88 12.79
C TYR A 200 4.41 -24.73 13.86
N LYS A 201 3.63 -25.70 13.40
CA LYS A 201 3.03 -26.70 14.28
C LYS A 201 4.13 -27.50 15.00
N GLY A 202 3.87 -27.94 16.23
CA GLY A 202 4.79 -28.75 17.00
C GLY A 202 5.24 -30.01 16.23
N SER A 203 6.53 -30.29 16.28
CA SER A 203 7.13 -31.47 15.66
C SER A 203 8.35 -31.90 16.45
N LYS A 204 8.45 -33.21 16.74
CA LYS A 204 9.60 -33.83 17.39
C LYS A 204 10.86 -33.85 16.48
N THR A 205 10.69 -33.68 15.18
CA THR A 205 11.75 -33.88 14.19
C THR A 205 12.47 -32.61 13.76
N LYS A 206 12.09 -31.42 14.26
CA LYS A 206 12.72 -30.15 13.92
C LYS A 206 13.10 -29.35 15.17
N PRO A 207 14.24 -29.66 15.79
CA PRO A 207 14.70 -28.99 17.02
C PRO A 207 15.22 -27.55 16.80
N GLU A 208 15.24 -27.06 15.57
CA GLU A 208 15.82 -25.76 15.18
C GLU A 208 14.85 -24.56 15.38
N TYR A 209 13.66 -24.80 15.88
CA TYR A 209 12.70 -23.72 16.11
C TYR A 209 12.95 -23.00 17.43
N PHE A 210 12.66 -21.71 17.43
CA PHE A 210 12.59 -20.93 18.66
C PHE A 210 11.23 -21.07 19.33
N PRO A 211 11.16 -21.09 20.66
CA PRO A 211 9.88 -21.17 21.36
C PRO A 211 9.01 -19.94 21.07
N ILE A 212 7.69 -20.13 21.07
CA ILE A 212 6.72 -19.06 20.82
C ILE A 212 6.87 -17.93 21.83
N LYS A 213 7.15 -18.28 23.09
CA LYS A 213 7.33 -17.35 24.20
C LYS A 213 8.48 -17.84 25.07
N THR A 214 9.47 -16.99 25.29
CA THR A 214 10.67 -17.33 26.10
C THR A 214 10.50 -17.04 27.57
N SER A 215 9.56 -16.16 27.95
CA SER A 215 9.27 -15.77 29.33
C SER A 215 8.36 -16.74 30.09
N ASP A 216 7.91 -17.81 29.46
CA ASP A 216 6.97 -18.78 30.03
C ASP A 216 7.43 -20.19 29.68
N ASP A 217 7.87 -20.93 30.71
CA ASP A 217 8.47 -22.24 30.55
C ASP A 217 7.57 -23.29 29.89
N ARG A 218 6.25 -23.11 29.96
CA ARG A 218 5.28 -23.97 29.29
C ARG A 218 5.48 -24.00 27.79
N PHE A 219 5.87 -22.87 27.18
CA PHE A 219 6.07 -22.74 25.74
C PHE A 219 7.47 -23.13 25.27
N LYS A 220 8.36 -23.57 26.17
CA LYS A 220 9.67 -24.08 25.78
C LYS A 220 9.59 -25.46 25.10
N ASP A 221 8.53 -26.22 25.37
CA ASP A 221 8.26 -27.50 24.68
C ASP A 221 7.72 -27.24 23.26
N MET A 222 8.62 -27.07 22.31
CA MET A 222 8.29 -26.82 20.92
C MET A 222 7.68 -28.04 20.22
N ALA A 223 7.88 -29.25 20.74
CA ALA A 223 7.24 -30.46 20.22
C ALA A 223 5.73 -30.42 20.44
N LYS A 224 5.28 -29.85 21.54
CA LYS A 224 3.86 -29.72 21.92
C LYS A 224 3.22 -28.45 21.37
N TYR A 225 3.89 -27.29 21.53
CA TYR A 225 3.29 -25.98 21.28
C TYR A 225 3.71 -25.35 19.95
N GLY A 226 4.64 -25.98 19.23
CA GLY A 226 5.21 -25.43 18.02
C GLY A 226 6.30 -24.39 18.29
N GLY A 227 6.75 -23.74 17.23
CA GLY A 227 7.85 -22.77 17.31
C GLY A 227 7.88 -21.83 16.13
N LYS A 228 8.84 -20.90 16.18
CA LYS A 228 9.12 -19.92 15.14
C LYS A 228 10.40 -20.30 14.43
N THR A 229 10.48 -20.08 13.12
CA THR A 229 11.71 -20.32 12.32
C THR A 229 12.77 -19.23 12.49
N GLY A 230 12.46 -18.16 13.18
CA GLY A 230 13.40 -17.08 13.40
C GLY A 230 12.98 -16.16 14.52
N ILE A 231 13.91 -15.32 14.92
CA ILE A 231 13.67 -14.28 15.91
C ILE A 231 13.17 -13.04 15.18
N ALA A 232 12.01 -12.51 15.56
CA ALA A 232 11.52 -11.24 15.05
C ALA A 232 12.46 -10.12 15.47
N ASN A 233 12.85 -9.27 14.52
CA ASN A 233 13.72 -8.13 14.73
C ASN A 233 12.93 -6.81 14.61
N THR A 234 13.41 -5.74 15.24
CA THR A 234 12.74 -4.43 15.25
C THR A 234 13.37 -3.45 14.26
N TYR A 235 14.55 -2.96 14.57
CA TYR A 235 15.28 -1.98 13.77
C TYR A 235 16.71 -2.43 13.54
N ALA A 236 17.36 -1.85 12.55
CA ALA A 236 18.76 -2.03 12.29
C ALA A 236 19.59 -0.96 12.99
N PHE A 237 20.87 -1.24 13.20
CA PHE A 237 21.87 -0.30 13.67
C PHE A 237 23.21 -0.54 12.94
N LEU A 238 24.03 0.51 12.86
CA LEU A 238 25.35 0.43 12.25
C LEU A 238 26.40 0.36 13.34
N VAL A 239 27.26 -0.67 13.29
CA VAL A 239 28.38 -0.85 14.21
C VAL A 239 29.69 -1.06 13.46
N GLU A 240 30.73 -0.44 13.97
CA GLU A 240 32.12 -0.67 13.58
C GLU A 240 32.79 -1.54 14.65
N PHE A 241 33.51 -2.57 14.26
CA PHE A 241 34.16 -3.49 15.19
C PHE A 241 35.43 -4.09 14.55
N THR A 242 36.24 -4.74 15.38
CA THR A 242 37.48 -5.39 14.93
C THR A 242 37.25 -6.87 14.66
N ASP A 243 37.35 -7.30 13.41
CA ASP A 243 37.39 -8.71 13.03
C ASP A 243 38.80 -9.24 13.08
N LYS A 244 39.01 -10.45 13.63
CA LYS A 244 40.34 -11.07 13.81
C LYS A 244 41.12 -11.27 12.51
N LYS A 245 40.39 -11.47 11.38
CA LYS A 245 41.03 -11.77 10.08
C LYS A 245 41.01 -10.58 9.12
N LYS A 246 40.01 -9.71 9.23
CA LYS A 246 39.74 -8.63 8.26
C LYS A 246 40.04 -7.24 8.80
N GLY A 247 40.43 -7.12 10.05
CA GLY A 247 40.62 -5.83 10.68
C GLY A 247 39.33 -5.10 11.01
N ARG A 248 39.31 -3.79 10.82
CA ARG A 248 38.17 -2.94 11.15
C ARG A 248 37.03 -3.09 10.12
N MET A 249 35.85 -3.41 10.58
CA MET A 249 34.68 -3.68 9.73
C MET A 249 33.46 -2.89 10.17
N ARG A 250 32.64 -2.44 9.19
CA ARG A 250 31.34 -1.81 9.41
C ARG A 250 30.24 -2.70 8.94
N CYS A 251 29.34 -3.05 9.84
CA CYS A 251 28.22 -3.94 9.56
C CYS A 251 26.91 -3.42 10.11
N LEU A 252 25.83 -3.74 9.38
CA LEU A 252 24.46 -3.59 9.88
C LEU A 252 24.06 -4.84 10.66
N TYR A 253 23.52 -4.62 11.83
CA TYR A 253 22.86 -5.64 12.65
C TYR A 253 21.46 -5.20 13.03
N THR A 254 20.70 -6.09 13.65
CA THR A 254 19.31 -5.81 14.09
C THR A 254 19.16 -6.12 15.57
N ILE A 255 18.24 -5.41 16.21
CA ILE A 255 17.83 -5.68 17.59
C ILE A 255 16.62 -6.64 17.55
N PRO A 256 16.69 -7.79 18.26
CA PRO A 256 15.56 -8.67 18.44
C PRO A 256 14.40 -7.99 19.16
N LEU A 257 13.16 -8.31 18.77
CA LEU A 257 11.96 -7.71 19.34
C LEU A 257 11.91 -7.85 20.87
N TYR A 258 12.28 -9.03 21.39
CA TYR A 258 12.25 -9.29 22.84
C TYR A 258 13.29 -8.50 23.66
N MET A 259 14.26 -7.87 23.00
CA MET A 259 15.29 -7.04 23.62
C MET A 259 15.05 -5.54 23.44
N ALA A 260 14.14 -5.15 22.57
CA ALA A 260 13.97 -3.74 22.16
C ALA A 260 13.68 -2.82 23.34
N ASP A 261 12.87 -3.26 24.30
CA ASP A 261 12.49 -2.48 25.48
C ASP A 261 13.64 -2.31 26.50
N ASN A 262 14.65 -3.18 26.43
CA ASN A 262 15.81 -3.16 27.32
C ASN A 262 16.98 -2.30 26.75
N ILE A 263 16.88 -1.89 25.50
CA ILE A 263 17.91 -1.08 24.82
C ILE A 263 17.44 0.36 24.75
N LYS A 264 18.07 1.22 25.54
CA LYS A 264 17.71 2.64 25.68
C LYS A 264 18.70 3.57 24.98
N ASP A 265 19.98 3.20 24.98
CA ASP A 265 21.04 4.06 24.48
C ASP A 265 22.11 3.29 23.68
N LYS A 266 23.14 4.02 23.23
CA LYS A 266 24.28 3.50 22.50
C LYS A 266 25.05 2.42 23.30
N LYS A 267 25.21 2.60 24.60
CA LYS A 267 25.98 1.68 25.47
C LYS A 267 25.29 0.33 25.58
N ASP A 268 23.95 0.33 25.66
CA ASP A 268 23.18 -0.91 25.69
C ASP A 268 23.35 -1.69 24.38
N ILE A 269 23.41 -1.00 23.22
CA ILE A 269 23.66 -1.64 21.93
C ILE A 269 25.09 -2.21 21.87
N GLU A 270 26.10 -1.48 22.34
CA GLU A 270 27.49 -1.93 22.39
C GLU A 270 27.67 -3.15 23.33
N LYS A 271 26.99 -3.15 24.48
CA LYS A 271 26.89 -4.28 25.37
C LYS A 271 26.25 -5.50 24.68
N TYR A 272 25.15 -5.29 23.97
CA TYR A 272 24.52 -6.34 23.16
C TYR A 272 25.47 -6.88 22.09
N CYS A 273 26.22 -6.01 21.42
CA CYS A 273 27.23 -6.41 20.42
C CYS A 273 28.31 -7.31 21.04
N THR A 274 28.81 -6.97 22.23
CA THR A 274 29.85 -7.75 22.92
C THR A 274 29.29 -9.06 23.46
N GLU A 275 28.20 -9.02 24.22
CA GLU A 275 27.70 -10.17 24.97
C GLU A 275 26.91 -11.18 24.11
N LYS A 276 26.14 -10.70 23.12
CA LYS A 276 25.27 -11.56 22.32
C LYS A 276 25.78 -11.82 20.92
N LEU A 277 26.45 -10.83 20.30
CA LEU A 277 27.01 -11.00 18.95
C LEU A 277 28.49 -11.39 18.96
N GLY A 278 29.17 -11.32 20.11
CA GLY A 278 30.59 -11.67 20.24
C GLY A 278 31.54 -10.75 19.47
N LEU A 279 31.13 -9.48 19.23
CA LEU A 279 31.95 -8.52 18.50
C LEU A 279 33.07 -7.95 19.40
N THR A 280 34.25 -7.76 18.83
CA THR A 280 35.42 -7.21 19.55
C THR A 280 35.50 -5.71 19.31
N ASN A 281 35.60 -4.93 20.39
CA ASN A 281 35.63 -3.46 20.36
C ASN A 281 34.54 -2.82 19.49
N PRO A 282 33.25 -3.09 19.77
CA PRO A 282 32.18 -2.51 19.01
C PRO A 282 32.04 -1.01 19.31
N ASP A 283 31.89 -0.21 18.26
CA ASP A 283 31.56 1.21 18.33
C ASP A 283 30.34 1.46 17.44
N VAL A 284 29.20 1.78 18.05
CA VAL A 284 27.94 2.00 17.34
C VAL A 284 27.95 3.36 16.68
N ARG A 285 27.84 3.41 15.37
CA ARG A 285 27.86 4.62 14.55
C ARG A 285 26.48 5.22 14.32
N ILE A 286 25.47 4.38 14.14
CA ILE A 286 24.06 4.78 14.03
C ILE A 286 23.24 3.85 14.91
N ASN A 287 22.58 4.42 15.91
CA ASN A 287 21.86 3.64 16.92
C ASN A 287 20.59 2.98 16.38
N LYS A 288 19.90 3.62 15.45
CA LYS A 288 18.60 3.14 14.98
C LYS A 288 18.35 3.51 13.52
N ILE A 289 18.06 2.50 12.71
CA ILE A 289 17.65 2.61 11.31
C ILE A 289 16.34 1.84 11.19
N ALA A 290 15.25 2.58 11.02
CA ALA A 290 13.91 2.00 10.97
C ALA A 290 13.72 1.13 9.72
N PRO A 291 12.83 0.11 9.77
CA PRO A 291 12.40 -0.62 8.59
C PRO A 291 11.82 0.35 7.54
N GLY A 292 12.16 0.15 6.27
CA GLY A 292 11.76 1.02 5.18
C GLY A 292 12.50 2.35 5.12
N SER A 293 13.62 2.53 5.86
CA SER A 293 14.51 3.66 5.65
C SER A 293 15.10 3.66 4.25
N GLU A 294 15.25 4.85 3.67
CA GLU A 294 15.82 5.01 2.33
C GLU A 294 17.35 4.87 2.39
N LEU A 295 17.88 3.99 1.56
CA LEU A 295 19.30 3.78 1.35
C LEU A 295 19.66 4.05 -0.10
N GLU A 296 20.68 4.86 -0.33
CA GLU A 296 21.29 5.03 -1.65
C GLU A 296 22.54 4.13 -1.70
N ILE A 297 22.50 3.08 -2.51
CA ILE A 297 23.57 2.09 -2.62
C ILE A 297 24.11 2.12 -4.03
N ASP A 298 25.38 2.44 -4.20
CA ASP A 298 26.05 2.57 -5.49
C ASP A 298 25.28 3.48 -6.48
N GLY A 299 24.65 4.57 -5.94
CA GLY A 299 23.89 5.56 -6.70
C GLY A 299 22.43 5.21 -6.96
N TYR A 300 21.91 4.09 -6.41
CA TYR A 300 20.50 3.68 -6.56
C TYR A 300 19.75 3.74 -5.24
N SER A 301 18.50 4.22 -5.28
CA SER A 301 17.65 4.34 -4.11
C SER A 301 16.88 3.06 -3.83
N TYR A 302 17.00 2.58 -2.59
CA TYR A 302 16.32 1.41 -2.06
C TYR A 302 15.66 1.72 -0.72
N LEU A 303 14.73 0.88 -0.31
CA LEU A 303 14.19 0.85 1.04
C LEU A 303 14.74 -0.37 1.78
N LEU A 304 15.18 -0.16 3.01
CA LEU A 304 15.67 -1.23 3.88
C LEU A 304 14.51 -2.14 4.29
N GLY A 305 14.62 -3.42 3.98
CA GLY A 305 13.63 -4.45 4.33
C GLY A 305 14.09 -5.32 5.50
N GLY A 306 13.59 -6.56 5.51
CA GLY A 306 13.92 -7.54 6.53
C GLY A 306 15.34 -8.08 6.44
N ARG A 307 15.83 -8.65 7.53
CA ARG A 307 17.14 -9.30 7.60
C ARG A 307 17.03 -10.82 7.43
N SER A 308 17.91 -11.39 6.62
CA SER A 308 18.29 -12.80 6.71
C SER A 308 19.68 -12.93 7.35
N VAL A 309 20.25 -14.12 7.46
CA VAL A 309 21.46 -14.39 8.28
C VAL A 309 22.58 -13.36 8.11
N ASN A 310 23.02 -13.11 6.88
CA ASN A 310 24.14 -12.19 6.58
C ASN A 310 23.77 -11.10 5.56
N GLN A 311 22.49 -10.88 5.35
CA GLN A 311 21.98 -9.99 4.30
C GLN A 311 20.73 -9.26 4.77
N PHE A 312 20.52 -8.07 4.26
CA PHE A 312 19.23 -7.37 4.31
C PHE A 312 18.56 -7.47 2.95
N HIS A 313 17.26 -7.71 2.97
CA HIS A 313 16.44 -7.50 1.79
C HIS A 313 16.33 -6.00 1.55
N VAL A 314 16.37 -5.59 0.32
CA VAL A 314 16.14 -4.20 -0.08
C VAL A 314 15.11 -4.16 -1.18
N THR A 315 14.25 -3.14 -1.13
CA THR A 315 13.19 -2.92 -2.11
C THR A 315 13.55 -1.72 -2.97
N ASN A 316 13.24 -1.77 -4.25
CA ASN A 316 13.40 -0.61 -5.12
C ASN A 316 12.53 0.57 -4.62
N ASN A 317 13.13 1.75 -4.49
CA ASN A 317 12.45 2.99 -4.10
C ASN A 317 12.16 3.91 -5.29
N ILE A 318 12.52 3.52 -6.49
CA ILE A 318 12.25 4.29 -7.71
C ILE A 318 10.97 3.74 -8.33
N PRO A 319 9.84 4.49 -8.29
CA PRO A 319 8.58 4.02 -8.84
C PRO A 319 8.62 4.01 -10.36
N MET A 320 7.98 3.02 -10.99
CA MET A 320 7.63 3.11 -12.41
C MET A 320 6.57 4.19 -12.61
N ILE A 321 6.71 4.91 -13.72
CA ILE A 321 5.78 5.96 -14.12
C ILE A 321 5.25 5.64 -15.51
N PHE A 322 3.93 5.57 -15.63
CA PHE A 322 3.23 5.29 -16.87
C PHE A 322 2.37 6.48 -17.30
N SER A 323 2.12 6.61 -18.60
CA SER A 323 1.14 7.56 -19.14
C SER A 323 -0.28 7.27 -18.63
N GLN A 324 -1.20 8.21 -18.76
CA GLN A 324 -2.60 7.98 -18.36
C GLN A 324 -3.25 6.84 -19.15
N GLU A 325 -2.89 6.70 -20.42
CA GLU A 325 -3.35 5.59 -21.25
C GLU A 325 -2.93 4.25 -20.67
N TRP A 326 -1.65 4.10 -20.35
CA TRP A 326 -1.15 2.89 -19.72
C TRP A 326 -1.73 2.64 -18.33
N GLN A 327 -1.91 3.69 -17.51
CA GLN A 327 -2.59 3.58 -16.22
C GLN A 327 -4.02 3.03 -16.38
N SER A 328 -4.75 3.51 -17.40
CA SER A 328 -6.09 3.03 -17.73
C SER A 328 -6.07 1.57 -18.17
N TYR A 329 -5.12 1.19 -19.02
CA TYR A 329 -4.98 -0.18 -19.49
C TYR A 329 -4.59 -1.13 -18.36
N ILE A 330 -3.60 -0.79 -17.55
CA ILE A 330 -3.17 -1.57 -16.38
C ILE A 330 -4.33 -1.76 -15.39
N SER A 331 -5.18 -0.76 -15.18
CA SER A 331 -6.34 -0.90 -14.30
C SER A 331 -7.36 -1.94 -14.80
N LYS A 332 -7.44 -2.19 -16.11
CA LYS A 332 -8.26 -3.26 -16.69
C LYS A 332 -7.62 -4.63 -16.49
N ILE A 333 -6.29 -4.70 -16.58
CA ILE A 333 -5.51 -5.91 -16.27
C ILE A 333 -5.69 -6.28 -14.79
N GLU A 334 -5.66 -5.33 -13.86
CA GLU A 334 -5.89 -5.58 -12.44
C GLU A 334 -7.29 -6.18 -12.15
N LYS A 335 -8.32 -5.83 -12.92
CA LYS A 335 -9.64 -6.46 -12.80
C LYS A 335 -9.57 -7.96 -13.11
N TYR A 336 -8.77 -8.37 -14.09
CA TYR A 336 -8.56 -9.79 -14.36
C TYR A 336 -7.94 -10.51 -13.18
N ILE A 337 -6.95 -9.92 -12.50
CA ILE A 337 -6.32 -10.52 -11.32
C ILE A 337 -7.37 -10.77 -10.23
N ASN A 338 -8.21 -9.76 -9.96
CA ASN A 338 -9.15 -9.78 -8.85
C ASN A 338 -10.41 -10.60 -9.13
N PHE A 339 -10.89 -10.59 -10.38
CA PHE A 339 -12.21 -11.14 -10.74
C PHE A 339 -12.17 -12.21 -11.83
N LYS A 340 -10.99 -12.51 -12.39
CA LYS A 340 -10.79 -13.47 -13.51
C LYS A 340 -11.64 -13.15 -14.75
N VAL A 341 -11.93 -11.86 -14.96
CA VAL A 341 -12.68 -11.38 -16.12
C VAL A 341 -11.76 -10.57 -17.03
N VAL A 342 -11.57 -11.02 -18.25
CA VAL A 342 -10.81 -10.29 -19.27
C VAL A 342 -11.69 -9.16 -19.81
N ASP A 343 -11.21 -7.92 -19.69
CA ASP A 343 -11.89 -6.75 -20.25
C ASP A 343 -11.82 -6.79 -21.79
N LYS A 344 -12.90 -6.42 -22.47
CA LYS A 344 -12.99 -6.44 -23.96
C LYS A 344 -11.92 -5.58 -24.65
N ALA A 345 -11.34 -4.62 -23.97
CA ALA A 345 -10.29 -3.76 -24.51
C ALA A 345 -8.87 -4.34 -24.34
N VAL A 346 -8.75 -5.55 -23.78
CA VAL A 346 -7.48 -6.26 -23.64
C VAL A 346 -7.22 -7.10 -24.89
N SER A 347 -6.06 -6.90 -25.52
CA SER A 347 -5.64 -7.67 -26.69
C SER A 347 -4.18 -8.11 -26.57
N ALA A 348 -3.81 -9.13 -27.33
CA ALA A 348 -2.44 -9.65 -27.37
C ALA A 348 -1.43 -8.60 -27.87
N GLU A 349 -1.83 -7.80 -28.86
CA GLU A 349 -1.01 -6.72 -29.42
C GLU A 349 -0.72 -5.66 -28.36
N LYS A 350 -1.77 -5.20 -27.67
CA LYS A 350 -1.63 -4.18 -26.63
C LYS A 350 -0.89 -4.70 -25.39
N ASN A 351 -1.02 -5.99 -25.08
CA ASN A 351 -0.22 -6.66 -24.07
C ASN A 351 1.28 -6.65 -24.43
N LEU A 352 1.59 -6.90 -25.71
CA LEU A 352 2.98 -6.87 -26.19
C LEU A 352 3.56 -5.46 -26.14
N GLU A 353 2.80 -4.45 -26.53
CA GLU A 353 3.21 -3.04 -26.39
C GLU A 353 3.49 -2.68 -24.94
N LEU A 354 2.63 -3.11 -23.99
CA LEU A 354 2.87 -2.89 -22.57
C LEU A 354 4.08 -3.65 -22.05
N TYR A 355 4.31 -4.90 -22.53
CA TYR A 355 5.52 -5.65 -22.21
C TYR A 355 6.78 -4.86 -22.61
N ASP A 356 6.81 -4.32 -23.83
CA ASP A 356 7.91 -3.52 -24.35
C ASP A 356 8.06 -2.19 -23.57
N GLU A 357 6.96 -1.54 -23.21
CA GLU A 357 6.97 -0.33 -22.37
C GLU A 357 7.55 -0.62 -20.98
N ILE A 358 7.19 -1.73 -20.34
CA ILE A 358 7.76 -2.15 -19.06
C ILE A 358 9.27 -2.40 -19.22
N LEU A 359 9.70 -3.06 -20.27
CA LEU A 359 11.13 -3.27 -20.56
C LEU A 359 11.86 -1.95 -20.73
N SER A 360 11.28 -0.97 -21.43
CA SER A 360 11.89 0.34 -21.60
C SER A 360 12.13 1.06 -20.26
N LYS A 361 11.21 0.93 -19.29
CA LYS A 361 11.37 1.46 -17.93
C LYS A 361 12.48 0.73 -17.17
N HIS A 362 12.60 -0.57 -17.36
CA HIS A 362 13.67 -1.36 -16.73
C HIS A 362 15.05 -1.04 -17.31
N SER A 363 15.16 -0.62 -18.55
CA SER A 363 16.43 -0.30 -19.21
C SER A 363 17.21 0.84 -18.52
N THR A 364 16.53 1.72 -17.80
CA THR A 364 17.12 2.86 -17.11
C THR A 364 17.22 2.70 -15.59
N GLY A 365 16.76 1.58 -15.04
CA GLY A 365 16.57 1.39 -13.61
C GLY A 365 17.48 0.36 -12.94
N VAL A 366 17.18 0.08 -11.70
CA VAL A 366 17.85 -0.85 -10.78
C VAL A 366 18.04 -2.26 -11.36
N PHE A 367 17.19 -2.66 -12.31
CA PHE A 367 17.16 -3.99 -12.89
C PHE A 367 18.28 -4.28 -13.89
N LEU A 368 18.96 -3.25 -14.36
CA LEU A 368 20.08 -3.39 -15.30
C LEU A 368 21.39 -3.82 -14.67
N LYS A 369 21.56 -3.64 -13.35
CA LYS A 369 22.88 -3.75 -12.74
C LYS A 369 22.96 -4.87 -11.70
N LYS A 370 24.17 -5.16 -11.27
CA LYS A 370 24.67 -6.26 -10.41
C LYS A 370 23.70 -6.95 -9.44
N LYS A 371 22.60 -6.29 -9.01
CA LYS A 371 21.67 -6.85 -8.01
C LYS A 371 20.49 -7.58 -8.61
N LEU A 372 20.03 -7.20 -9.83
CA LEU A 372 18.99 -7.92 -10.54
C LEU A 372 19.16 -7.80 -12.07
N PRO A 373 20.02 -8.59 -12.71
CA PRO A 373 20.26 -8.54 -14.16
C PRO A 373 19.09 -9.19 -14.92
N MET A 374 17.89 -8.59 -14.83
CA MET A 374 16.67 -9.13 -15.42
C MET A 374 16.37 -8.59 -16.81
N TYR A 375 16.91 -7.43 -17.19
CA TYR A 375 16.59 -6.80 -18.46
C TYR A 375 16.86 -7.70 -19.66
N GLU A 376 18.08 -8.20 -19.80
CA GLU A 376 18.48 -9.07 -20.92
C GLU A 376 17.67 -10.38 -20.95
N ARG A 377 17.39 -10.93 -19.78
CA ARG A 377 16.59 -12.15 -19.65
C ARG A 377 15.15 -11.92 -20.09
N LEU A 378 14.51 -10.84 -19.68
CA LEU A 378 13.16 -10.47 -20.09
C LEU A 378 13.12 -10.11 -21.60
N LEU A 379 14.15 -9.45 -22.11
CA LEU A 379 14.27 -9.17 -23.54
C LEU A 379 14.33 -10.46 -24.37
N ALA A 380 15.12 -11.44 -23.93
CA ALA A 380 15.19 -12.74 -24.57
C ALA A 380 13.86 -13.53 -24.46
N ALA A 381 13.16 -13.42 -23.34
CA ALA A 381 11.89 -14.09 -23.07
C ALA A 381 10.71 -13.54 -23.89
N ARG A 382 10.84 -12.33 -24.51
CA ARG A 382 9.81 -11.71 -25.34
C ARG A 382 9.27 -12.64 -26.42
N LYS A 383 10.13 -13.45 -27.04
CA LYS A 383 9.73 -14.45 -28.07
C LYS A 383 8.79 -15.53 -27.52
N LYS A 384 8.93 -15.87 -26.23
CA LYS A 384 8.03 -16.82 -25.56
C LYS A 384 6.72 -16.13 -25.17
N PHE A 385 6.79 -14.88 -24.70
CA PHE A 385 5.62 -14.08 -24.34
C PHE A 385 4.61 -13.94 -25.49
N ILE A 386 5.07 -13.70 -26.71
CA ILE A 386 4.23 -13.58 -27.92
C ILE A 386 3.39 -14.84 -28.18
N LYS A 387 3.90 -16.01 -27.79
CA LYS A 387 3.23 -17.32 -28.03
C LYS A 387 2.19 -17.67 -26.95
N LEU A 388 2.11 -16.90 -25.88
CA LEU A 388 1.17 -17.13 -24.79
C LEU A 388 -0.24 -16.70 -25.18
N SER A 389 -1.23 -17.34 -24.58
CA SER A 389 -2.62 -16.86 -24.62
C SER A 389 -2.74 -15.47 -23.95
N VAL A 390 -3.80 -14.73 -24.28
CA VAL A 390 -4.04 -13.41 -23.70
C VAL A 390 -4.05 -13.48 -22.16
N GLU A 391 -4.66 -14.50 -21.58
CA GLU A 391 -4.73 -14.67 -20.13
C GLU A 391 -3.35 -14.93 -19.49
N GLU A 392 -2.53 -15.77 -20.11
CA GLU A 392 -1.16 -16.01 -19.67
C GLU A 392 -0.28 -14.76 -19.81
N GLN A 393 -0.47 -13.98 -20.88
CA GLN A 393 0.18 -12.68 -21.05
C GLN A 393 -0.17 -11.73 -19.92
N LEU A 394 -1.46 -11.66 -19.51
CA LEU A 394 -1.89 -10.84 -18.38
C LEU A 394 -1.20 -11.26 -17.06
N GLN A 395 -1.07 -12.58 -16.84
CA GLN A 395 -0.36 -13.09 -15.66
C GLN A 395 1.10 -12.63 -15.67
N VAL A 396 1.80 -12.76 -16.79
CA VAL A 396 3.20 -12.33 -16.93
C VAL A 396 3.34 -10.84 -16.71
N ILE A 397 2.51 -10.00 -17.35
CA ILE A 397 2.54 -8.55 -17.18
C ILE A 397 2.37 -8.16 -15.72
N CYS A 398 1.41 -8.78 -15.01
CA CYS A 398 1.20 -8.51 -13.60
C CYS A 398 2.45 -8.85 -12.77
N GLN A 399 3.10 -9.96 -13.05
CA GLN A 399 4.34 -10.33 -12.38
C GLN A 399 5.48 -9.35 -12.70
N MET A 400 5.60 -8.90 -13.94
CA MET A 400 6.59 -7.89 -14.33
C MET A 400 6.36 -6.54 -13.65
N LEU A 401 5.13 -6.08 -13.57
CA LEU A 401 4.77 -4.86 -12.85
C LEU A 401 5.07 -4.99 -11.35
N THR A 402 4.86 -6.15 -10.78
CA THR A 402 5.16 -6.44 -9.38
C THR A 402 6.66 -6.48 -9.10
N LEU A 403 7.49 -6.91 -10.06
CA LEU A 403 8.96 -6.88 -9.93
C LEU A 403 9.51 -5.53 -9.47
N THR A 404 8.85 -4.44 -9.82
CA THR A 404 9.29 -3.08 -9.48
C THR A 404 9.04 -2.67 -8.04
N ARG A 405 8.14 -3.38 -7.35
CA ARG A 405 7.76 -3.10 -5.94
C ARG A 405 8.39 -4.08 -4.96
N MET A 406 9.32 -4.90 -5.43
CA MET A 406 9.77 -6.04 -4.63
C MET A 406 10.70 -5.72 -3.48
N GLY A 407 10.33 -6.25 -2.33
CA GLY A 407 11.18 -6.50 -1.19
C GLY A 407 11.22 -7.99 -0.87
N THR A 408 10.10 -8.54 -0.46
CA THR A 408 9.96 -9.97 -0.11
C THR A 408 9.04 -10.72 -1.07
N ASN A 409 8.26 -10.04 -1.90
CA ASN A 409 7.38 -10.67 -2.85
C ASN A 409 8.17 -11.09 -4.09
N MET A 410 8.04 -12.36 -4.46
CA MET A 410 8.72 -12.94 -5.61
C MET A 410 7.77 -12.97 -6.80
N ALA A 411 8.27 -12.57 -7.97
CA ALA A 411 7.53 -12.75 -9.21
C ALA A 411 7.70 -14.17 -9.73
N ASN A 412 6.61 -14.74 -10.21
CA ASN A 412 6.61 -15.99 -10.95
C ASN A 412 6.60 -15.70 -12.46
N LEU A 413 7.73 -15.91 -13.10
CA LEU A 413 7.91 -15.71 -14.54
C LEU A 413 8.13 -17.04 -15.30
N SER A 414 7.71 -18.17 -14.74
CA SER A 414 7.89 -19.50 -15.31
C SER A 414 7.21 -19.65 -16.69
N LEU A 415 6.10 -18.96 -16.94
CA LEU A 415 5.40 -18.98 -18.23
C LEU A 415 6.27 -18.50 -19.40
N ILE A 416 7.20 -17.59 -19.14
CA ILE A 416 8.17 -17.13 -20.14
C ILE A 416 9.53 -17.82 -20.03
N GLY A 417 9.61 -18.89 -19.23
CA GLY A 417 10.81 -19.70 -19.05
C GLY A 417 11.84 -19.15 -18.09
N GLU A 418 11.43 -18.21 -17.24
CA GLU A 418 12.21 -17.67 -16.13
C GLU A 418 11.88 -18.37 -14.81
N GLY A 419 12.49 -17.95 -13.70
CA GLY A 419 12.23 -18.56 -12.39
C GLY A 419 10.82 -18.34 -11.86
N SER A 420 10.34 -19.26 -11.03
CA SER A 420 9.08 -19.12 -10.28
C SER A 420 9.20 -18.19 -9.04
N SER A 421 10.41 -17.74 -8.73
CA SER A 421 10.74 -16.91 -7.57
C SER A 421 11.84 -15.92 -7.95
N VAL A 422 11.46 -14.83 -8.61
CA VAL A 422 12.40 -13.83 -9.14
C VAL A 422 12.17 -12.50 -8.44
N GLY A 423 13.21 -11.74 -8.20
CA GLY A 423 13.13 -10.34 -7.80
C GLY A 423 13.60 -10.01 -6.40
N ILE A 424 14.07 -10.96 -5.60
CA ILE A 424 14.66 -10.65 -4.29
C ILE A 424 15.98 -9.92 -4.50
N MET A 425 16.07 -8.71 -3.96
CA MET A 425 17.29 -7.92 -3.91
C MET A 425 17.87 -7.96 -2.51
N ASN A 426 19.16 -8.26 -2.41
CA ASN A 426 19.87 -8.39 -1.15
C ASN A 426 21.07 -7.45 -1.08
N MET A 427 21.27 -6.87 0.10
CA MET A 427 22.47 -6.14 0.49
C MET A 427 23.21 -6.93 1.56
N SER A 428 24.53 -7.05 1.45
CA SER A 428 25.35 -7.64 2.51
C SER A 428 25.25 -6.84 3.81
N CYS A 429 25.21 -7.52 4.96
CA CYS A 429 25.35 -6.85 6.25
C CYS A 429 26.69 -6.12 6.36
N ASN A 430 27.75 -6.67 5.77
CA ASN A 430 29.04 -6.00 5.66
C ASN A 430 28.99 -4.92 4.56
N LEU A 431 29.04 -3.66 4.95
CA LEU A 431 28.91 -2.52 4.04
C LEU A 431 30.14 -2.33 3.14
N SER A 432 31.33 -2.80 3.53
CA SER A 432 32.57 -2.68 2.74
C SER A 432 32.50 -3.41 1.39
N LYS A 433 31.47 -4.19 1.15
CA LYS A 433 31.21 -4.85 -0.14
C LYS A 433 30.57 -3.94 -1.19
N ASN A 434 30.17 -2.73 -0.82
CA ASN A 434 29.61 -1.74 -1.72
C ASN A 434 30.58 -0.56 -1.85
N ASN A 435 30.51 0.16 -2.98
CA ASN A 435 31.34 1.34 -3.20
C ASN A 435 30.80 2.56 -2.44
N SER A 436 29.48 2.61 -2.24
CA SER A 436 28.81 3.70 -1.55
C SER A 436 27.54 3.17 -0.87
N VAL A 437 27.31 3.55 0.39
CA VAL A 437 26.07 3.27 1.12
C VAL A 437 25.71 4.50 1.93
N ILE A 438 24.66 5.19 1.52
CA ILE A 438 24.19 6.43 2.11
C ILE A 438 22.81 6.22 2.71
N LEU A 439 22.64 6.50 4.00
CA LEU A 439 21.33 6.60 4.62
C LEU A 439 20.73 7.98 4.31
N VAL A 440 19.52 7.99 3.77
CA VAL A 440 18.79 9.21 3.41
C VAL A 440 17.66 9.43 4.39
N GLU A 441 17.78 10.46 5.21
CA GLU A 441 16.72 10.93 6.10
C GLU A 441 15.94 12.05 5.42
N ARG A 442 14.60 11.94 5.42
CA ARG A 442 13.73 12.97 4.85
C ARG A 442 12.85 13.61 5.92
N SER A 443 12.54 14.89 5.74
CA SER A 443 11.44 15.52 6.49
C SER A 443 10.10 14.90 6.12
N ILE A 444 9.07 15.13 6.95
CA ILE A 444 7.68 14.64 6.68
C ILE A 444 7.18 15.18 5.34
N THR A 445 7.53 16.41 4.98
CA THR A 445 7.15 17.03 3.69
C THR A 445 7.98 16.52 2.51
N GLY A 446 9.08 15.81 2.75
CA GLY A 446 10.03 15.38 1.72
C GLY A 446 10.89 16.51 1.14
N LEU A 447 10.73 17.75 1.59
CA LEU A 447 11.48 18.91 1.09
C LEU A 447 12.94 18.93 1.54
N TYR A 448 13.20 18.47 2.75
CA TYR A 448 14.54 18.44 3.32
C TYR A 448 15.07 17.01 3.34
N LYS A 449 16.32 16.85 2.95
CA LYS A 449 17.05 15.58 2.95
C LYS A 449 18.37 15.74 3.66
N LYS A 450 18.69 14.80 4.56
CA LYS A 450 20.01 14.62 5.15
C LYS A 450 20.59 13.33 4.63
N LYS A 451 21.83 13.38 4.16
CA LYS A 451 22.57 12.22 3.68
C LYS A 451 23.67 11.88 4.69
N ILE A 452 23.72 10.64 5.12
CA ILE A 452 24.71 10.11 6.06
C ILE A 452 25.47 8.99 5.35
N ASP A 453 26.74 9.20 5.08
CA ASP A 453 27.58 8.17 4.50
C ASP A 453 27.90 7.11 5.57
N MET A 454 27.35 5.91 5.38
CA MET A 454 27.49 4.81 6.33
C MET A 454 28.87 4.14 6.29
N LEU A 455 29.68 4.44 5.29
CA LEU A 455 31.06 3.95 5.21
C LEU A 455 32.05 4.83 5.97
N THR A 456 31.70 6.09 6.24
CA THR A 456 32.62 7.07 6.86
C THR A 456 32.17 7.63 8.20
N VAL A 457 30.86 7.63 8.49
CA VAL A 457 30.24 8.17 9.73
C VAL A 457 30.87 7.62 11.01
#